data_b6434b3cdf4e3af562a283af003c0e83
#
_entry.id   b6434b3cdf4e3af562a283af003c0e83
#
_cell.length_a   1.000
_cell.length_b   1.000
_cell.length_c   1.000
_cell.angle_alpha   90.00
_cell.angle_beta   90.00
_cell.angle_gamma   90.00
#
_symmetry.space_group_name_H-M   'P 1'
#
loop_
_entity.id
_entity.type
_entity.pdbx_description
1 polymer ?
#
loop_
_entity_poly.entity_id
_entity_poly.type
_entity_poly.pdbx_seq_one_letter_code
_entity_poly.pdbx_strand_id
1 'polypeptide(L)'
;MDGVLVDGEPLHFATVNELLGREGKAISLDQYKPYMGTKTGWSDMIADFGLSQPREYYSPIYRDLVLERYRTQSAALPGALSLVTALRVSGQRIALASSSIRPWVEACLERIGLSDAFEVSVTGSEIVNGKPDPEIYLQAAAKLGVPASECLAVEDAPAGIESAHAAGMTVWAVRTEYTRGLALPGPEREFESLADIDIREIVGVAA
;
A
#
# COMPACT_ATOMS: atom_id res chain seq x y z
N MET A 1 1.43 -2.81 -0.06
CA MET A 1 1.30 -3.15 -1.50
C MET A 1 1.65 -1.93 -2.35
N ASP A 2 0.79 -0.94 -2.32
CA ASP A 2 1.07 0.33 -2.97
C ASP A 2 2.29 0.97 -2.31
N GLY A 3 3.13 1.62 -3.10
CA GLY A 3 4.40 2.22 -2.68
C GLY A 3 5.53 1.21 -2.37
N VAL A 4 5.23 -0.09 -2.28
CA VAL A 4 6.24 -1.13 -2.00
C VAL A 4 6.35 -2.11 -3.18
N LEU A 5 5.27 -2.78 -3.55
CA LEU A 5 5.27 -3.74 -4.67
C LEU A 5 4.93 -3.08 -6.01
N VAL A 6 4.06 -2.10 -5.99
CA VAL A 6 3.58 -1.35 -7.16
C VAL A 6 3.49 0.14 -6.83
N ASP A 7 3.53 0.98 -7.85
CA ASP A 7 3.16 2.39 -7.71
C ASP A 7 1.67 2.55 -8.01
N GLY A 8 0.85 2.53 -6.97
CA GLY A 8 -0.61 2.65 -7.08
C GLY A 8 -1.12 4.09 -7.17
N GLU A 9 -0.38 5.06 -6.65
CA GLU A 9 -0.84 6.46 -6.56
C GLU A 9 -1.16 7.09 -7.91
N PRO A 10 -0.39 6.89 -9.01
CA PRO A 10 -0.77 7.37 -10.34
C PRO A 10 -2.12 6.83 -10.81
N LEU A 11 -2.47 5.59 -10.44
CA LEU A 11 -3.74 4.97 -10.82
C LEU A 11 -4.92 5.63 -10.09
N HIS A 12 -4.75 5.91 -8.81
CA HIS A 12 -5.71 6.63 -7.98
C HIS A 12 -5.87 8.08 -8.48
N PHE A 13 -4.78 8.78 -8.70
CA PHE A 13 -4.78 10.16 -9.22
C PHE A 13 -5.47 10.27 -10.59
N ALA A 14 -5.16 9.36 -11.52
CA ALA A 14 -5.83 9.32 -12.83
C ALA A 14 -7.32 9.05 -12.69
N THR A 15 -7.73 8.18 -11.75
CA THR A 15 -9.16 7.88 -11.50
C THR A 15 -9.89 9.09 -10.93
N VAL A 16 -9.26 9.81 -9.99
CA VAL A 16 -9.83 11.06 -9.45
C VAL A 16 -10.04 12.07 -10.56
N ASN A 17 -9.04 12.30 -11.41
CA ASN A 17 -9.16 13.25 -12.52
C ASN A 17 -10.21 12.82 -13.56
N GLU A 18 -10.38 11.52 -13.80
CA GLU A 18 -11.45 11.04 -14.67
C GLU A 18 -12.83 11.36 -14.09
N LEU A 19 -13.03 11.18 -12.79
CA LEU A 19 -14.29 11.50 -12.13
C LEU A 19 -14.56 13.00 -12.09
N LEU A 20 -13.57 13.81 -11.75
CA LEU A 20 -13.66 15.27 -11.78
C LEU A 20 -13.93 15.79 -13.19
N GLY A 21 -13.33 15.16 -14.21
CA GLY A 21 -13.51 15.50 -15.62
C GLY A 21 -14.94 15.32 -16.11
N ARG A 22 -15.72 14.40 -15.51
CA ARG A 22 -17.16 14.21 -15.80
C ARG A 22 -17.99 15.46 -15.43
N GLU A 23 -17.46 16.30 -14.53
CA GLU A 23 -18.05 17.58 -14.13
C GLU A 23 -17.26 18.79 -14.65
N GLY A 24 -16.40 18.59 -15.64
CA GLY A 24 -15.60 19.67 -16.24
C GLY A 24 -14.51 20.22 -15.31
N LYS A 25 -14.10 19.45 -14.31
CA LYS A 25 -13.11 19.83 -13.29
C LYS A 25 -11.84 18.98 -13.44
N ALA A 26 -10.73 19.46 -12.88
CA ALA A 26 -9.47 18.75 -12.82
C ALA A 26 -8.70 19.16 -11.56
N ILE A 27 -7.80 18.29 -11.11
CA ILE A 27 -6.93 18.52 -9.98
C ILE A 27 -5.49 18.27 -10.40
N SER A 28 -4.57 19.16 -9.99
CA SER A 28 -3.13 18.90 -10.15
C SER A 28 -2.63 17.90 -9.11
N LEU A 29 -1.45 17.32 -9.32
CA LEU A 29 -0.86 16.41 -8.35
C LEU A 29 -0.66 17.07 -6.98
N ASP A 30 -0.21 18.32 -6.95
CA ASP A 30 0.01 19.05 -5.69
C ASP A 30 -1.30 19.34 -4.95
N GLN A 31 -2.38 19.57 -5.67
CA GLN A 31 -3.72 19.70 -5.08
C GLN A 31 -4.29 18.35 -4.61
N TYR A 32 -3.87 17.24 -5.23
CA TYR A 32 -4.32 15.89 -4.87
C TYR A 32 -3.62 15.35 -3.61
N LYS A 33 -2.33 15.66 -3.41
CA LYS A 33 -1.51 15.15 -2.28
C LYS A 33 -2.20 15.21 -0.91
N PRO A 34 -2.90 16.29 -0.50
CA PRO A 34 -3.58 16.35 0.80
C PRO A 34 -4.67 15.28 1.02
N TYR A 35 -5.21 14.70 -0.05
CA TYR A 35 -6.27 13.69 0.01
C TYR A 35 -5.76 12.26 0.00
N MET A 36 -4.45 12.06 -0.28
CA MET A 36 -3.83 10.74 -0.38
C MET A 36 -3.91 10.00 0.96
N GLY A 37 -4.39 8.75 0.90
CA GLY A 37 -4.45 7.87 2.08
C GLY A 37 -5.42 8.30 3.19
N THR A 38 -6.21 9.36 2.99
CA THR A 38 -7.15 9.86 4.00
C THR A 38 -8.48 9.11 3.96
N LYS A 39 -9.11 8.88 5.13
CA LYS A 39 -10.46 8.26 5.21
C LYS A 39 -11.56 9.18 4.68
N THR A 40 -11.34 10.50 4.73
CA THR A 40 -12.31 11.54 4.38
C THR A 40 -12.13 12.07 2.96
N GLY A 41 -11.09 11.64 2.25
CA GLY A 41 -10.62 12.22 0.98
C GLY A 41 -11.73 12.55 -0.03
N TRP A 42 -12.69 11.64 -0.25
CA TRP A 42 -13.82 11.93 -1.14
C TRP A 42 -14.78 12.98 -0.59
N SER A 43 -15.07 12.95 0.71
CA SER A 43 -15.96 13.94 1.32
C SER A 43 -15.33 15.34 1.26
N ASP A 44 -14.04 15.41 1.50
CA ASP A 44 -13.28 16.65 1.44
C ASP A 44 -13.19 17.15 -0.01
N MET A 45 -12.87 16.29 -0.97
CA MET A 45 -12.85 16.65 -2.40
C MET A 45 -14.21 17.12 -2.92
N ILE A 46 -15.32 16.48 -2.50
CA ILE A 46 -16.66 16.89 -2.88
C ILE A 46 -16.92 18.32 -2.43
N ALA A 47 -16.55 18.65 -1.18
CA ALA A 47 -16.70 20.00 -0.64
C ALA A 47 -15.77 21.01 -1.33
N ASP A 48 -14.48 20.71 -1.41
CA ASP A 48 -13.45 21.63 -1.90
C ASP A 48 -13.60 21.94 -3.39
N PHE A 49 -14.00 20.94 -4.18
CA PHE A 49 -14.22 21.10 -5.62
C PHE A 49 -15.70 21.33 -6.01
N GLY A 50 -16.60 21.39 -5.03
CA GLY A 50 -18.03 21.65 -5.27
C GLY A 50 -18.65 20.64 -6.23
N LEU A 51 -18.43 19.34 -6.01
CA LEU A 51 -18.99 18.28 -6.86
C LEU A 51 -20.50 18.19 -6.68
N SER A 52 -21.22 17.86 -7.77
CA SER A 52 -22.68 17.93 -7.81
C SER A 52 -23.38 16.77 -7.11
N GLN A 53 -22.68 15.62 -6.95
CA GLN A 53 -23.25 14.41 -6.39
C GLN A 53 -22.63 14.07 -5.02
N PRO A 54 -23.36 13.31 -4.17
CA PRO A 54 -22.84 12.88 -2.88
C PRO A 54 -21.78 11.75 -3.03
N ARG A 55 -21.06 11.49 -1.95
CA ARG A 55 -20.01 10.46 -1.87
C ARG A 55 -20.50 9.08 -2.36
N GLU A 56 -21.72 8.71 -2.03
CA GLU A 56 -22.35 7.43 -2.37
C GLU A 56 -22.47 7.22 -3.89
N TYR A 57 -22.55 8.32 -4.65
CA TYR A 57 -22.53 8.27 -6.12
C TYR A 57 -21.14 7.99 -6.67
N TYR A 58 -20.10 8.69 -6.17
CA TYR A 58 -18.75 8.56 -6.72
C TYR A 58 -18.03 7.31 -6.25
N SER A 59 -18.24 6.87 -5.00
CA SER A 59 -17.47 5.79 -4.38
C SER A 59 -17.53 4.45 -5.14
N PRO A 60 -18.69 3.96 -5.62
CA PRO A 60 -18.74 2.74 -6.43
C PRO A 60 -18.04 2.91 -7.78
N ILE A 61 -18.23 4.04 -8.44
CA ILE A 61 -17.60 4.32 -9.74
C ILE A 61 -16.07 4.36 -9.59
N TYR A 62 -15.60 5.05 -8.54
CA TYR A 62 -14.18 5.10 -8.21
C TYR A 62 -13.60 3.70 -7.98
N ARG A 63 -14.28 2.87 -7.18
CA ARG A 63 -13.83 1.49 -6.91
C ARG A 63 -13.69 0.65 -8.16
N ASP A 64 -14.66 0.75 -9.08
CA ASP A 64 -14.66 -0.01 -10.32
C ASP A 64 -13.56 0.48 -11.28
N LEU A 65 -13.37 1.80 -11.41
CA LEU A 65 -12.32 2.37 -12.24
C LEU A 65 -10.92 2.04 -11.70
N VAL A 66 -10.71 2.11 -10.38
CA VAL A 66 -9.44 1.72 -9.77
C VAL A 66 -9.19 0.22 -9.96
N LEU A 67 -10.21 -0.63 -9.79
CA LEU A 67 -10.09 -2.07 -10.04
C LEU A 67 -9.63 -2.37 -11.47
N GLU A 68 -10.24 -1.71 -12.45
CA GLU A 68 -9.86 -1.87 -13.85
C GLU A 68 -8.43 -1.39 -14.12
N ARG A 69 -8.02 -0.30 -13.50
CA ARG A 69 -6.63 0.18 -13.61
C ARG A 69 -5.64 -0.78 -12.98
N TYR A 70 -5.93 -1.36 -11.81
CA TYR A 70 -5.07 -2.38 -11.22
C TYR A 70 -4.94 -3.60 -12.11
N ARG A 71 -6.02 -4.06 -12.74
CA ARG A 71 -6.00 -5.19 -13.68
C ARG A 71 -5.17 -4.94 -14.93
N THR A 72 -5.18 -3.72 -15.44
CA THR A 72 -4.63 -3.42 -16.77
C THR A 72 -3.32 -2.65 -16.76
N GLN A 73 -3.05 -1.88 -15.70
CA GLN A 73 -1.96 -0.91 -15.67
C GLN A 73 -0.94 -1.13 -14.56
N SER A 74 -1.21 -2.00 -13.56
CA SER A 74 -0.23 -2.28 -12.50
C SER A 74 1.07 -2.80 -13.07
N ALA A 75 2.17 -2.26 -12.57
CA ALA A 75 3.53 -2.71 -12.87
C ALA A 75 4.30 -2.85 -11.55
N ALA A 76 5.08 -3.92 -11.45
CA ALA A 76 5.92 -4.14 -10.29
C ALA A 76 7.02 -3.07 -10.20
N LEU A 77 7.23 -2.52 -9.01
CA LEU A 77 8.36 -1.63 -8.74
C LEU A 77 9.70 -2.37 -8.84
N PRO A 78 10.79 -1.65 -9.13
CA PRO A 78 12.12 -2.25 -9.19
C PRO A 78 12.45 -3.06 -7.93
N GLY A 79 12.90 -4.29 -8.10
CA GLY A 79 13.24 -5.18 -7.00
C GLY A 79 12.06 -5.99 -6.42
N ALA A 80 10.80 -5.61 -6.64
CA ALA A 80 9.65 -6.26 -6.01
C ALA A 80 9.56 -7.76 -6.33
N LEU A 81 9.59 -8.12 -7.61
CA LEU A 81 9.50 -9.53 -8.03
C LEU A 81 10.72 -10.35 -7.59
N SER A 82 11.93 -9.79 -7.72
CA SER A 82 13.16 -10.48 -7.34
C SER A 82 13.25 -10.71 -5.84
N LEU A 83 12.92 -9.70 -5.01
CA LEU A 83 12.95 -9.83 -3.57
C LEU A 83 11.91 -10.85 -3.07
N VAL A 84 10.66 -10.75 -3.52
CA VAL A 84 9.60 -11.70 -3.14
C VAL A 84 9.97 -13.13 -3.55
N THR A 85 10.51 -13.31 -4.76
CA THR A 85 10.97 -14.62 -5.22
C THR A 85 12.10 -15.16 -4.37
N ALA A 86 13.09 -14.33 -4.05
CA ALA A 86 14.24 -14.72 -3.24
C ALA A 86 13.84 -15.10 -1.80
N LEU A 87 12.92 -14.33 -1.19
CA LEU A 87 12.35 -14.65 0.14
C LEU A 87 11.66 -16.02 0.14
N ARG A 88 10.85 -16.31 -0.86
CA ARG A 88 10.19 -17.62 -1.00
C ARG A 88 11.20 -18.76 -1.16
N VAL A 89 12.17 -18.59 -2.02
CA VAL A 89 13.21 -19.61 -2.27
C VAL A 89 14.05 -19.87 -1.02
N SER A 90 14.28 -18.84 -0.19
CA SER A 90 15.00 -19.01 1.09
C SER A 90 14.13 -19.60 2.22
N GLY A 91 12.86 -19.91 1.94
CA GLY A 91 11.94 -20.47 2.94
C GLY A 91 11.41 -19.45 3.94
N GLN A 92 11.58 -18.15 3.68
CA GLN A 92 11.01 -17.12 4.54
C GLN A 92 9.48 -17.10 4.40
N ARG A 93 8.80 -16.99 5.53
CA ARG A 93 7.36 -16.80 5.57
C ARG A 93 7.01 -15.37 5.24
N ILE A 94 6.14 -15.15 4.26
CA ILE A 94 5.78 -13.81 3.81
C ILE A 94 4.28 -13.59 3.84
N ALA A 95 3.88 -12.41 4.33
CA ALA A 95 2.50 -11.95 4.36
C ALA A 95 2.38 -10.58 3.68
N LEU A 96 1.19 -10.30 3.16
CA LEU A 96 0.82 -8.99 2.64
C LEU A 96 -0.13 -8.30 3.61
N ALA A 97 0.18 -7.05 4.01
CA ALA A 97 -0.67 -6.15 4.78
C ALA A 97 -0.93 -4.87 3.98
N SER A 98 -2.14 -4.70 3.43
CA SER A 98 -2.48 -3.58 2.55
C SER A 98 -3.75 -2.87 3.01
N SER A 99 -3.75 -1.54 3.05
CA SER A 99 -4.96 -0.73 3.31
C SER A 99 -5.96 -0.78 2.14
N SER A 100 -5.54 -1.23 0.97
CA SER A 100 -6.39 -1.41 -0.21
C SER A 100 -7.45 -2.50 0.03
N ILE A 101 -8.60 -2.38 -0.63
CA ILE A 101 -9.66 -3.39 -0.53
C ILE A 101 -9.26 -4.69 -1.23
N ARG A 102 -9.83 -5.81 -0.78
CA ARG A 102 -9.52 -7.16 -1.28
C ARG A 102 -9.53 -7.28 -2.82
N PRO A 103 -10.55 -6.80 -3.55
CA PRO A 103 -10.57 -6.91 -5.01
C PRO A 103 -9.41 -6.18 -5.71
N TRP A 104 -8.95 -5.05 -5.16
CA TRP A 104 -7.81 -4.31 -5.72
C TRP A 104 -6.49 -5.06 -5.50
N VAL A 105 -6.31 -5.61 -4.30
CA VAL A 105 -5.13 -6.41 -3.95
C VAL A 105 -5.03 -7.63 -4.87
N GLU A 106 -6.12 -8.38 -5.04
CA GLU A 106 -6.14 -9.57 -5.90
C GLU A 106 -5.85 -9.22 -7.36
N ALA A 107 -6.50 -8.19 -7.90
CA ALA A 107 -6.28 -7.74 -9.27
C ALA A 107 -4.84 -7.26 -9.50
N CYS A 108 -4.27 -6.55 -8.53
CA CYS A 108 -2.89 -6.08 -8.58
C CYS A 108 -1.90 -7.25 -8.57
N LEU A 109 -2.03 -8.18 -7.62
CA LEU A 109 -1.14 -9.34 -7.50
C LEU A 109 -1.23 -10.26 -8.71
N GLU A 110 -2.43 -10.49 -9.26
CA GLU A 110 -2.63 -11.24 -10.50
C GLU A 110 -1.88 -10.57 -11.67
N ARG A 111 -2.04 -9.27 -11.81
CA ARG A 111 -1.42 -8.51 -12.91
C ARG A 111 0.10 -8.54 -12.89
N ILE A 112 0.70 -8.52 -11.70
CA ILE A 112 2.18 -8.54 -11.56
C ILE A 112 2.74 -9.95 -11.35
N GLY A 113 1.91 -11.01 -11.39
CA GLY A 113 2.35 -12.40 -11.27
C GLY A 113 2.71 -12.84 -9.85
N LEU A 114 2.11 -12.24 -8.83
CA LEU A 114 2.35 -12.55 -7.41
C LEU A 114 1.11 -13.11 -6.68
N SER A 115 0.11 -13.65 -7.40
CA SER A 115 -1.13 -14.19 -6.79
C SER A 115 -0.87 -15.19 -5.66
N ASP A 116 0.08 -16.10 -5.87
CA ASP A 116 0.42 -17.18 -4.93
C ASP A 116 1.72 -16.90 -4.16
N ALA A 117 2.15 -15.64 -4.11
CA ALA A 117 3.44 -15.32 -3.52
C ALA A 117 3.39 -15.26 -1.99
N PHE A 118 2.27 -14.87 -1.42
CA PHE A 118 2.08 -14.63 0.01
C PHE A 118 1.29 -15.76 0.66
N GLU A 119 1.77 -16.29 1.78
CA GLU A 119 1.04 -17.31 2.57
C GLU A 119 -0.24 -16.72 3.17
N VAL A 120 -0.20 -15.45 3.50
CA VAL A 120 -1.28 -14.70 4.13
C VAL A 120 -1.39 -13.33 3.47
N SER A 121 -2.62 -12.87 3.27
CA SER A 121 -2.89 -11.45 2.97
C SER A 121 -3.99 -10.92 3.89
N VAL A 122 -3.75 -9.74 4.46
CA VAL A 122 -4.72 -8.95 5.21
C VAL A 122 -4.93 -7.63 4.47
N THR A 123 -6.19 -7.27 4.25
CA THR A 123 -6.56 -6.11 3.43
C THR A 123 -7.43 -5.14 4.21
N GLY A 124 -7.59 -3.93 3.70
CA GLY A 124 -8.49 -2.92 4.25
C GLY A 124 -9.95 -3.37 4.37
N SER A 125 -10.34 -4.46 3.68
CA SER A 125 -11.68 -5.05 3.81
C SER A 125 -11.88 -5.87 5.10
N GLU A 126 -10.80 -6.20 5.82
CA GLU A 126 -10.81 -7.14 6.94
C GLU A 126 -10.52 -6.48 8.28
N ILE A 127 -10.18 -5.20 8.28
CA ILE A 127 -9.82 -4.43 9.48
C ILE A 127 -10.89 -3.38 9.83
N VAL A 128 -11.00 -3.08 11.10
CA VAL A 128 -11.86 -2.00 11.62
C VAL A 128 -11.07 -0.70 11.67
N ASN A 129 -9.86 -0.75 12.20
CA ASN A 129 -9.00 0.42 12.36
C ASN A 129 -7.89 0.39 11.30
N GLY A 130 -7.84 1.43 10.46
CA GLY A 130 -6.77 1.58 9.46
C GLY A 130 -5.49 2.13 10.10
N LYS A 131 -4.35 1.98 9.38
CA LYS A 131 -3.06 2.59 9.75
C LYS A 131 -3.27 4.08 10.14
N PRO A 132 -2.67 4.57 11.24
CA PRO A 132 -1.54 3.99 11.98
C PRO A 132 -1.89 2.97 13.09
N ASP A 133 -3.17 2.55 13.23
CA ASP A 133 -3.52 1.47 14.15
C ASP A 133 -2.78 0.17 13.77
N PRO A 134 -2.24 -0.61 14.75
CA PRO A 134 -1.47 -1.81 14.48
C PRO A 134 -2.31 -3.01 13.98
N GLU A 135 -3.63 -2.91 13.95
CA GLU A 135 -4.54 -4.01 13.70
C GLU A 135 -4.15 -4.87 12.48
N ILE A 136 -3.84 -4.24 11.35
CA ILE A 136 -3.53 -4.96 10.11
C ILE A 136 -2.27 -5.82 10.22
N TYR A 137 -1.23 -5.32 10.89
CA TYR A 137 0.03 -6.03 11.08
C TYR A 137 -0.09 -7.13 12.12
N LEU A 138 -0.79 -6.87 13.24
CA LEU A 138 -1.07 -7.89 14.24
C LEU A 138 -1.90 -9.04 13.67
N GLN A 139 -2.91 -8.74 12.83
CA GLN A 139 -3.68 -9.77 12.15
C GLN A 139 -2.83 -10.58 11.15
N ALA A 140 -1.94 -9.92 10.40
CA ALA A 140 -1.05 -10.59 9.45
C ALA A 140 -0.08 -11.54 10.19
N ALA A 141 0.57 -11.07 11.26
CA ALA A 141 1.46 -11.88 12.08
C ALA A 141 0.73 -13.08 12.72
N ALA A 142 -0.47 -12.85 13.27
CA ALA A 142 -1.28 -13.90 13.88
C ALA A 142 -1.69 -14.96 12.85
N LYS A 143 -2.16 -14.57 11.66
CA LYS A 143 -2.51 -15.51 10.58
C LYS A 143 -1.27 -16.25 10.06
N LEU A 144 -0.11 -15.59 10.03
CA LEU A 144 1.16 -16.22 9.68
C LEU A 144 1.66 -17.16 10.78
N GLY A 145 1.17 -17.04 12.02
CA GLY A 145 1.60 -17.83 13.18
C GLY A 145 3.00 -17.48 13.65
N VAL A 146 3.42 -16.22 13.50
CA VAL A 146 4.73 -15.70 13.92
C VAL A 146 4.50 -14.53 14.89
N PRO A 147 5.26 -14.43 16.00
CA PRO A 147 5.20 -13.27 16.87
C PRO A 147 5.55 -11.98 16.09
N ALA A 148 4.78 -10.91 16.33
CA ALA A 148 5.03 -9.63 15.64
C ALA A 148 6.46 -9.11 15.86
N SER A 149 7.05 -9.34 17.03
CA SER A 149 8.43 -8.96 17.35
C SER A 149 9.51 -9.71 16.55
N GLU A 150 9.13 -10.79 15.86
CA GLU A 150 10.01 -11.56 14.96
C GLU A 150 9.72 -11.23 13.49
N CYS A 151 8.82 -10.29 13.21
CA CYS A 151 8.47 -9.88 11.88
C CYS A 151 9.22 -8.61 11.45
N LEU A 152 9.62 -8.58 10.19
CA LEU A 152 10.09 -7.39 9.50
C LEU A 152 8.96 -6.87 8.59
N ALA A 153 8.56 -5.62 8.78
CA ALA A 153 7.68 -4.92 7.87
C ALA A 153 8.49 -4.07 6.88
N VAL A 154 8.08 -4.06 5.62
CA VAL A 154 8.61 -3.14 4.61
C VAL A 154 7.49 -2.18 4.21
N GLU A 155 7.73 -0.89 4.38
CA GLU A 155 6.74 0.17 4.23
C GLU A 155 7.29 1.38 3.46
N ASP A 156 6.38 2.22 2.94
CA ASP A 156 6.74 3.46 2.24
C ASP A 156 6.14 4.70 2.92
N ALA A 157 5.06 4.55 3.68
CA ALA A 157 4.25 5.66 4.20
C ALA A 157 4.41 5.84 5.71
N PRO A 158 4.40 7.10 6.23
CA PRO A 158 4.50 7.38 7.66
C PRO A 158 3.51 6.58 8.51
N ALA A 159 2.22 6.59 8.14
CA ALA A 159 1.19 5.86 8.89
C ALA A 159 1.40 4.34 8.88
N GLY A 160 2.00 3.78 7.82
CA GLY A 160 2.36 2.37 7.75
C GLY A 160 3.50 2.01 8.68
N ILE A 161 4.53 2.85 8.74
CA ILE A 161 5.68 2.71 9.65
C ILE A 161 5.22 2.78 11.10
N GLU A 162 4.41 3.78 11.45
CA GLU A 162 3.82 3.92 12.80
C GLU A 162 3.00 2.69 13.19
N SER A 163 2.18 2.18 12.25
CA SER A 163 1.35 0.99 12.46
C SER A 163 2.19 -0.27 12.72
N ALA A 164 3.25 -0.48 11.95
CA ALA A 164 4.15 -1.62 12.12
C ALA A 164 4.95 -1.53 13.42
N HIS A 165 5.45 -0.35 13.79
CA HIS A 165 6.10 -0.12 15.09
C HIS A 165 5.13 -0.33 16.26
N ALA A 166 3.88 0.15 16.14
CA ALA A 166 2.86 -0.08 17.17
C ALA A 166 2.51 -1.57 17.31
N ALA A 167 2.68 -2.37 16.25
CA ALA A 167 2.57 -3.83 16.31
C ALA A 167 3.80 -4.51 16.94
N GLY A 168 4.90 -3.78 17.20
CA GLY A 168 6.14 -4.31 17.74
C GLY A 168 7.08 -4.94 16.71
N MET A 169 6.92 -4.60 15.43
CA MET A 169 7.74 -5.13 14.33
C MET A 169 9.00 -4.28 14.13
N THR A 170 10.04 -4.88 13.56
CA THR A 170 11.13 -4.15 12.90
C THR A 170 10.59 -3.56 11.58
N VAL A 171 10.96 -2.32 11.25
CA VAL A 171 10.43 -1.64 10.06
C VAL A 171 11.57 -1.13 9.18
N TRP A 172 11.56 -1.55 7.92
CA TRP A 172 12.38 -0.97 6.87
C TRP A 172 11.51 -0.13 5.94
N ALA A 173 11.98 1.05 5.58
CA ALA A 173 11.28 1.94 4.68
C ALA A 173 11.87 1.90 3.27
N VAL A 174 10.99 1.96 2.27
CA VAL A 174 11.35 2.18 0.86
C VAL A 174 10.77 3.52 0.44
N ARG A 175 11.59 4.38 -0.15
CA ARG A 175 11.16 5.69 -0.66
C ARG A 175 10.45 5.56 -1.99
N THR A 176 9.35 6.28 -2.11
CA THR A 176 8.65 6.48 -3.39
C THR A 176 8.77 7.94 -3.82
N GLU A 177 8.38 8.26 -5.04
CA GLU A 177 8.30 9.65 -5.48
C GLU A 177 7.36 10.48 -4.59
N TYR A 178 6.28 9.87 -4.11
CA TYR A 178 5.26 10.53 -3.27
C TYR A 178 5.70 10.72 -1.82
N THR A 179 6.57 9.84 -1.31
CA THR A 179 7.08 9.92 0.07
C THR A 179 8.46 10.58 0.15
N ARG A 180 9.07 10.89 -0.99
CA ARG A 180 10.35 11.60 -1.04
C ARG A 180 10.21 12.99 -0.41
N GLY A 181 11.05 13.25 0.58
CA GLY A 181 11.03 14.51 1.36
C GLY A 181 10.07 14.53 2.54
N LEU A 182 9.24 13.50 2.74
CA LEU A 182 8.48 13.35 3.98
C LEU A 182 9.41 12.85 5.11
N ALA A 183 9.17 13.36 6.31
CA ALA A 183 9.77 12.76 7.51
C ALA A 183 9.12 11.39 7.76
N LEU A 184 9.95 10.34 7.85
CA LEU A 184 9.49 9.01 8.23
C LEU A 184 9.68 8.80 9.73
N PRO A 185 8.73 8.15 10.42
CA PRO A 185 8.76 7.96 11.88
C PRO A 185 9.72 6.83 12.29
N GLY A 186 11.03 7.07 12.12
CA GLY A 186 12.13 6.27 12.65
C GLY A 186 12.21 4.80 12.20
N PRO A 187 12.11 4.49 10.90
CA PRO A 187 12.36 3.13 10.45
C PRO A 187 13.82 2.73 10.78
N GLU A 188 14.08 1.45 11.05
CA GLU A 188 15.42 0.97 11.36
C GLU A 188 16.37 1.07 10.17
N ARG A 189 15.81 1.05 8.94
CA ARG A 189 16.55 1.28 7.69
C ARG A 189 15.68 1.96 6.65
N GLU A 190 16.33 2.70 5.76
CA GLU A 190 15.70 3.33 4.59
C GLU A 190 16.44 2.91 3.32
N PHE A 191 15.67 2.68 2.25
CA PHE A 191 16.15 2.29 0.93
C PHE A 191 15.46 3.15 -0.16
N GLU A 192 16.16 3.41 -1.25
CA GLU A 192 15.56 4.09 -2.41
C GLU A 192 14.73 3.12 -3.28
N SER A 193 15.02 1.82 -3.19
CA SER A 193 14.33 0.77 -3.95
C SER A 193 14.38 -0.57 -3.22
N LEU A 194 13.40 -1.43 -3.46
CA LEU A 194 13.49 -2.85 -3.04
C LEU A 194 14.68 -3.58 -3.67
N ALA A 195 15.18 -3.10 -4.81
CA ALA A 195 16.37 -3.65 -5.46
C ALA A 195 17.66 -3.44 -4.65
N ASP A 196 17.67 -2.49 -3.71
CA ASP A 196 18.80 -2.19 -2.84
C ASP A 196 18.84 -3.09 -1.59
N ILE A 197 17.77 -3.87 -1.36
CA ILE A 197 17.68 -4.76 -0.21
C ILE A 197 18.42 -6.07 -0.50
N ASP A 198 19.48 -6.33 0.26
CA ASP A 198 20.14 -7.64 0.24
C ASP A 198 19.33 -8.65 1.08
N ILE A 199 18.85 -9.71 0.45
CA ILE A 199 18.08 -10.76 1.14
C ILE A 199 18.82 -11.37 2.33
N ARG A 200 20.15 -11.43 2.27
CA ARG A 200 20.98 -11.97 3.37
C ARG A 200 20.80 -11.19 4.66
N GLU A 201 20.49 -9.91 4.57
CA GLU A 201 20.22 -9.07 5.74
C GLU A 201 18.86 -9.40 6.36
N ILE A 202 17.86 -9.77 5.56
CA ILE A 202 16.55 -10.20 6.07
C ILE A 202 16.67 -11.57 6.75
N VAL A 203 17.35 -12.52 6.10
CA VAL A 203 17.53 -13.87 6.63
C VAL A 203 18.38 -13.86 7.91
N GLY A 204 19.31 -12.91 8.06
CA GLY A 204 20.14 -12.75 9.25
C GLY A 204 19.44 -12.07 10.43
N VAL A 205 18.34 -11.36 10.20
CA VAL A 205 17.54 -10.73 11.28
C VAL A 205 16.59 -11.73 11.94
N ALA A 206 16.24 -12.82 11.23
CA ALA A 206 15.32 -13.86 11.69
C ALA A 206 16.00 -15.03 12.43
N ALA A 207 17.26 -14.90 12.81
CA ALA A 207 18.05 -15.85 13.58
C ALA A 207 18.42 -15.27 14.94
#